data_e6320498fed593c6723cb644249fec86
#
_entry.id   e6320498fed593c6723cb644249fec86
#
_cell.length_a   1.000
_cell.length_b   1.000
_cell.length_c   1.000
_cell.angle_alpha   90.00
_cell.angle_beta   90.00
_cell.angle_gamma   90.00
#
_symmetry.space_group_name_H-M   'P 1'
#
loop_
_entity.id
_entity.type
_entity.pdbx_description
1 polymer ?
#
loop_
_entity_poly.entity_id
_entity_poly.type
_entity_poly.pdbx_seq_one_letter_code
_entity_poly.pdbx_strand_id
1 'polypeptide(L)'
;MNKLKVMSVVGTRPEIIRLSRVLAKLDEHCEHILVHTGQNYDFELNEVFFNDLGVRKPDFFLNAAGKNAAETIGQVIITVDQVLEKVKPEAMLVLGDTNSCISAIPAKRRKVPIFHMEAGNRCFDQRVPEETNRRIVDHTADINLTYSTIARDYLLAEGLPADRVIKTGSPMFEVLSYYMPQIDGSDVLARLGLQKGQFFVVSAHREENVDSPKQLAKLAETLNTVAQHYNLPVIVSTHPRTRNRIEAQGLEFHPNIQLLKPLGFHDYNHLQKNAKVVLSDSGTINEESSIMNFPALNMREAHERPEGMEEASVMMVGLGVERVMQALQILELQPSGNERLLRQVYDYSMPNVSDKVVRIIHSYTDYVKRVVWKEY
;
A
#
# COMPACT_ATOMS: atom_id res chain seq x y z
N MET A 1 12.11 33.55 5.69
CA MET A 1 11.78 33.09 4.32
C MET A 1 10.48 32.29 4.42
N ASN A 2 9.57 32.49 3.46
CA ASN A 2 8.37 31.68 3.41
C ASN A 2 8.75 30.25 3.00
N LYS A 3 8.14 29.25 3.66
CA LYS A 3 8.30 27.84 3.28
C LYS A 3 7.55 27.57 1.98
N LEU A 4 8.05 26.63 1.17
CA LEU A 4 7.33 26.13 -0.02
C LEU A 4 5.99 25.53 0.39
N LYS A 5 4.91 25.94 -0.27
CA LYS A 5 3.56 25.43 0.02
C LYS A 5 3.29 24.15 -0.76
N VAL A 6 3.20 23.02 -0.06
CA VAL A 6 3.01 21.69 -0.64
C VAL A 6 1.70 21.09 -0.17
N MET A 7 0.89 20.60 -1.09
CA MET A 7 -0.35 19.88 -0.80
C MET A 7 -0.14 18.38 -1.03
N SER A 8 -0.43 17.55 -0.02
CA SER A 8 -0.48 16.10 -0.18
C SER A 8 -1.92 15.62 -0.17
N VAL A 9 -2.27 14.72 -1.11
CA VAL A 9 -3.61 14.14 -1.21
C VAL A 9 -3.53 12.65 -0.93
N VAL A 10 -4.33 12.20 0.04
CA VAL A 10 -4.45 10.79 0.45
C VAL A 10 -5.93 10.40 0.52
N GLY A 11 -6.24 9.12 0.42
CA GLY A 11 -7.62 8.64 0.47
C GLY A 11 -7.78 7.27 1.12
N THR A 12 -6.68 6.55 1.35
CA THR A 12 -6.71 5.19 1.87
C THR A 12 -5.62 4.95 2.91
N ARG A 13 -5.81 3.90 3.71
CA ARG A 13 -4.83 3.46 4.73
C ARG A 13 -3.44 3.15 4.16
N PRO A 14 -3.30 2.41 3.05
CA PRO A 14 -1.99 2.16 2.46
C PRO A 14 -1.23 3.43 2.09
N GLU A 15 -1.92 4.46 1.60
CA GLU A 15 -1.31 5.76 1.29
C GLU A 15 -0.80 6.45 2.56
N ILE A 16 -1.60 6.46 3.64
CA ILE A 16 -1.23 7.06 4.93
C ILE A 16 -0.01 6.35 5.52
N ILE A 17 -0.01 5.01 5.51
CA ILE A 17 1.12 4.20 6.02
C ILE A 17 2.40 4.55 5.25
N ARG A 18 2.37 4.45 3.93
CA ARG A 18 3.55 4.66 3.08
C ARG A 18 4.07 6.09 3.11
N LEU A 19 3.16 7.06 3.20
CA LEU A 19 3.52 8.47 3.27
C LEU A 19 3.85 8.95 4.68
N SER A 20 3.62 8.19 5.75
CA SER A 20 3.73 8.66 7.14
C SER A 20 5.04 9.41 7.43
N ARG A 21 6.18 8.91 6.95
CA ARG A 21 7.47 9.58 7.14
C ARG A 21 7.67 10.78 6.20
N VAL A 22 7.16 10.69 4.98
CA VAL A 22 7.18 11.81 4.01
C VAL A 22 6.31 12.96 4.51
N LEU A 23 5.09 12.68 5.01
CA LEU A 23 4.20 13.70 5.58
C LEU A 23 4.86 14.40 6.77
N ALA A 24 5.50 13.65 7.67
CA ALA A 24 6.24 14.23 8.80
C ALA A 24 7.37 15.17 8.34
N LYS A 25 8.11 14.80 7.30
CA LYS A 25 9.16 15.64 6.72
C LYS A 25 8.61 16.87 5.98
N LEU A 26 7.47 16.75 5.33
CA LEU A 26 6.79 17.90 4.72
C LEU A 26 6.29 18.87 5.80
N ASP A 27 5.73 18.39 6.91
CA ASP A 27 5.32 19.23 8.04
C ASP A 27 6.51 19.98 8.66
N GLU A 28 7.70 19.37 8.70
CA GLU A 28 8.91 19.99 9.21
C GLU A 28 9.46 21.10 8.30
N HIS A 29 9.49 20.84 6.98
CA HIS A 29 10.22 21.67 6.03
C HIS A 29 9.35 22.56 5.13
N CYS A 30 8.05 22.30 4.99
CA CYS A 30 7.14 23.00 4.09
C CYS A 30 5.98 23.69 4.83
N GLU A 31 5.27 24.58 4.16
CA GLU A 31 3.89 24.93 4.50
C GLU A 31 3.01 23.80 3.94
N HIS A 32 2.86 22.75 4.75
CA HIS A 32 2.25 21.51 4.29
C HIS A 32 0.75 21.48 4.55
N ILE A 33 -0.02 21.21 3.50
CA ILE A 33 -1.47 21.03 3.53
C ILE A 33 -1.78 19.55 3.25
N LEU A 34 -2.37 18.87 4.23
CA LEU A 34 -2.80 17.50 4.11
C LEU A 34 -4.29 17.40 3.79
N VAL A 35 -4.62 16.80 2.66
CA VAL A 35 -5.99 16.60 2.17
C VAL A 35 -6.32 15.12 2.17
N HIS A 36 -7.43 14.75 2.81
CA HIS A 36 -7.97 13.38 2.76
C HIS A 36 -9.25 13.37 1.92
N THR A 37 -9.29 12.56 0.87
CA THR A 37 -10.43 12.54 -0.07
C THR A 37 -11.70 11.99 0.57
N GLY A 38 -11.60 11.14 1.59
CA GLY A 38 -12.77 10.52 2.22
C GLY A 38 -13.52 9.56 1.27
N GLN A 39 -12.78 8.94 0.34
CA GLN A 39 -13.38 8.05 -0.67
C GLN A 39 -13.88 6.72 -0.11
N ASN A 40 -13.51 6.36 1.12
CA ASN A 40 -14.01 5.19 1.83
C ASN A 40 -14.79 5.64 3.07
N TYR A 41 -15.94 5.02 3.33
CA TYR A 41 -16.86 5.37 4.43
C TYR A 41 -16.33 5.05 5.84
N ASP A 42 -15.25 4.27 5.98
CA ASP A 42 -14.74 3.80 7.28
C ASP A 42 -13.80 4.84 7.94
N PHE A 43 -14.38 5.95 8.41
CA PHE A 43 -13.63 6.98 9.14
C PHE A 43 -12.99 6.43 10.44
N GLU A 44 -13.71 5.60 11.21
CA GLU A 44 -13.19 5.02 12.45
C GLU A 44 -11.98 4.11 12.24
N LEU A 45 -11.96 3.34 11.16
CA LEU A 45 -10.80 2.52 10.79
C LEU A 45 -9.60 3.36 10.35
N ASN A 46 -9.82 4.55 9.81
CA ASN A 46 -8.73 5.47 9.44
C ASN A 46 -8.13 6.17 10.68
N GLU A 47 -8.95 6.54 11.67
CA GLU A 47 -8.48 7.27 12.86
C GLU A 47 -7.45 6.46 13.66
N VAL A 48 -7.62 5.14 13.77
CA VAL A 48 -6.66 4.23 14.42
C VAL A 48 -5.28 4.34 13.75
N PHE A 49 -5.23 4.40 12.40
CA PHE A 49 -3.96 4.49 11.69
C PHE A 49 -3.30 5.87 11.81
N PHE A 50 -4.07 6.96 11.85
CA PHE A 50 -3.50 8.28 12.12
C PHE A 50 -2.85 8.32 13.50
N ASN A 51 -3.48 7.72 14.51
CA ASN A 51 -2.95 7.66 15.87
C ASN A 51 -1.72 6.73 15.96
N ASP A 52 -1.79 5.52 15.40
CA ASP A 52 -0.68 4.55 15.41
C ASP A 52 0.58 5.10 14.72
N LEU A 53 0.39 5.87 13.66
CA LEU A 53 1.49 6.41 12.87
C LEU A 53 1.88 7.84 13.28
N GLY A 54 1.22 8.43 14.27
CA GLY A 54 1.48 9.80 14.71
C GLY A 54 1.33 10.83 13.57
N VAL A 55 0.50 10.54 12.57
CA VAL A 55 0.19 11.47 11.49
C VAL A 55 -0.89 12.42 11.96
N ARG A 56 -0.69 13.72 11.76
CA ARG A 56 -1.66 14.74 12.15
C ARG A 56 -2.97 14.60 11.39
N LYS A 57 -4.05 15.15 11.93
CA LYS A 57 -5.33 15.23 11.23
C LYS A 57 -5.18 16.03 9.92
N PRO A 58 -5.90 15.63 8.85
CA PRO A 58 -5.89 16.38 7.60
C PRO A 58 -6.49 17.78 7.77
N ASP A 59 -5.96 18.76 7.05
CA ASP A 59 -6.49 20.11 7.00
C ASP A 59 -7.84 20.18 6.29
N PHE A 60 -8.04 19.25 5.34
CA PHE A 60 -9.30 19.09 4.61
C PHE A 60 -9.70 17.61 4.54
N PHE A 61 -10.94 17.33 4.90
CA PHE A 61 -11.58 16.02 4.70
C PHE A 61 -12.77 16.19 3.74
N LEU A 62 -12.67 15.61 2.53
CA LEU A 62 -13.53 15.99 1.40
C LEU A 62 -14.83 15.21 1.28
N ASN A 63 -14.98 14.07 1.96
CA ASN A 63 -16.16 13.20 1.86
C ASN A 63 -16.53 12.87 0.40
N ALA A 64 -15.52 12.55 -0.43
CA ALA A 64 -15.70 12.34 -1.86
C ALA A 64 -16.26 10.95 -2.24
N ALA A 65 -16.71 10.16 -1.25
CA ALA A 65 -17.33 8.87 -1.52
C ALA A 65 -18.66 9.06 -2.28
N GLY A 66 -18.78 8.40 -3.43
CA GLY A 66 -19.98 8.38 -4.25
C GLY A 66 -20.69 7.01 -4.22
N LYS A 67 -21.82 6.89 -4.89
CA LYS A 67 -22.61 5.64 -5.00
C LYS A 67 -21.88 4.55 -5.79
N ASN A 68 -20.95 4.92 -6.65
CA ASN A 68 -20.13 4.04 -7.47
C ASN A 68 -18.76 4.68 -7.74
N ALA A 69 -17.86 3.92 -8.38
CA ALA A 69 -16.51 4.37 -8.66
C ALA A 69 -16.46 5.65 -9.52
N ALA A 70 -17.31 5.76 -10.55
CA ALA A 70 -17.33 6.93 -11.42
C ALA A 70 -17.77 8.20 -10.68
N GLU A 71 -18.77 8.09 -9.82
CA GLU A 71 -19.22 9.21 -8.98
C GLU A 71 -18.12 9.60 -7.98
N THR A 72 -17.47 8.64 -7.33
CA THR A 72 -16.34 8.89 -6.43
C THR A 72 -15.21 9.63 -7.13
N ILE A 73 -14.80 9.18 -8.32
CA ILE A 73 -13.78 9.85 -9.14
C ILE A 73 -14.21 11.28 -9.47
N GLY A 74 -15.44 11.48 -9.90
CA GLY A 74 -15.99 12.81 -10.19
C GLY A 74 -15.97 13.72 -8.97
N GLN A 75 -16.36 13.22 -7.79
CA GLN A 75 -16.33 13.99 -6.54
C GLN A 75 -14.89 14.32 -6.11
N VAL A 76 -13.93 13.40 -6.26
CA VAL A 76 -12.51 13.71 -6.00
C VAL A 76 -12.03 14.86 -6.87
N ILE A 77 -12.31 14.86 -8.17
CA ILE A 77 -11.91 15.93 -9.09
C ILE A 77 -12.53 17.27 -8.65
N ILE A 78 -13.84 17.31 -8.40
CA ILE A 78 -14.56 18.53 -8.04
C ILE A 78 -14.07 19.11 -6.72
N THR A 79 -14.02 18.28 -5.69
CA THR A 79 -13.71 18.76 -4.34
C THR A 79 -12.23 19.14 -4.17
N VAL A 80 -11.32 18.41 -4.82
CA VAL A 80 -9.89 18.76 -4.83
C VAL A 80 -9.67 20.07 -5.61
N ASP A 81 -10.38 20.30 -6.73
CA ASP A 81 -10.28 21.55 -7.48
C ASP A 81 -10.64 22.78 -6.62
N GLN A 82 -11.69 22.65 -5.79
CA GLN A 82 -12.09 23.70 -4.83
C GLN A 82 -11.00 23.99 -3.78
N VAL A 83 -10.33 22.92 -3.29
CA VAL A 83 -9.22 23.11 -2.34
C VAL A 83 -8.01 23.76 -3.02
N LEU A 84 -7.67 23.34 -4.24
CA LEU A 84 -6.57 23.93 -5.03
C LEU A 84 -6.80 25.42 -5.26
N GLU A 85 -8.04 25.83 -5.57
CA GLU A 85 -8.40 27.25 -5.75
C GLU A 85 -8.21 28.07 -4.48
N LYS A 86 -8.63 27.51 -3.34
CA LYS A 86 -8.54 28.16 -2.02
C LYS A 86 -7.10 28.25 -1.53
N VAL A 87 -6.35 27.15 -1.63
CA VAL A 87 -5.01 26.98 -1.02
C VAL A 87 -3.90 27.52 -1.91
N LYS A 88 -4.04 27.37 -3.23
CA LYS A 88 -3.03 27.74 -4.25
C LYS A 88 -1.65 27.16 -3.90
N PRO A 89 -1.50 25.82 -3.80
CA PRO A 89 -0.21 25.23 -3.47
C PRO A 89 0.76 25.41 -4.64
N GLU A 90 2.06 25.44 -4.32
CA GLU A 90 3.15 25.52 -5.30
C GLU A 90 3.55 24.16 -5.86
N ALA A 91 3.22 23.07 -5.12
CA ALA A 91 3.44 21.70 -5.53
C ALA A 91 2.37 20.78 -4.93
N MET A 92 2.10 19.65 -5.59
CA MET A 92 1.20 18.61 -5.09
C MET A 92 1.88 17.25 -5.12
N LEU A 93 1.72 16.49 -4.03
CA LEU A 93 2.18 15.11 -3.89
C LEU A 93 0.98 14.16 -3.85
N VAL A 94 1.04 13.09 -4.65
CA VAL A 94 0.12 11.95 -4.62
C VAL A 94 0.91 10.66 -4.57
N LEU A 95 0.28 9.58 -4.09
CA LEU A 95 0.88 8.25 -4.04
C LEU A 95 -0.05 7.20 -4.64
N GLY A 96 0.53 6.33 -5.48
CA GLY A 96 -0.12 5.12 -5.96
C GLY A 96 -1.24 5.38 -6.95
N ASP A 97 -2.25 4.53 -6.92
CA ASP A 97 -3.20 4.34 -7.99
C ASP A 97 -4.67 4.27 -7.54
N THR A 98 -4.94 4.59 -6.28
CA THR A 98 -6.33 4.68 -5.79
C THR A 98 -7.04 5.89 -6.41
N ASN A 99 -8.35 6.01 -6.22
CA ASN A 99 -9.10 7.14 -6.80
C ASN A 99 -8.58 8.51 -6.34
N SER A 100 -7.87 8.61 -5.20
CA SER A 100 -7.26 9.85 -4.73
C SER A 100 -6.22 10.41 -5.72
N CYS A 101 -5.49 9.54 -6.44
CA CYS A 101 -4.47 9.97 -7.41
C CYS A 101 -5.05 10.74 -8.60
N ILE A 102 -6.34 10.57 -8.90
CA ILE A 102 -7.04 11.30 -9.98
C ILE A 102 -7.12 12.80 -9.68
N SER A 103 -6.88 13.22 -8.45
CA SER A 103 -6.63 14.62 -8.08
C SER A 103 -5.51 15.28 -8.89
N ALA A 104 -4.65 14.50 -9.56
CA ALA A 104 -3.67 15.00 -10.51
C ALA A 104 -4.31 15.75 -11.69
N ILE A 105 -5.52 15.41 -12.12
CA ILE A 105 -6.20 16.08 -13.24
C ILE A 105 -6.49 17.55 -12.94
N PRO A 106 -7.22 17.94 -11.88
CA PRO A 106 -7.44 19.35 -11.58
C PRO A 106 -6.15 20.11 -11.25
N ALA A 107 -5.18 19.47 -10.57
CA ALA A 107 -3.89 20.08 -10.31
C ALA A 107 -3.14 20.43 -11.61
N LYS A 108 -3.12 19.52 -12.57
CA LYS A 108 -2.54 19.75 -13.90
C LYS A 108 -3.22 20.92 -14.63
N ARG A 109 -4.55 21.00 -14.57
CA ARG A 109 -5.32 22.10 -15.18
C ARG A 109 -5.00 23.45 -14.54
N ARG A 110 -4.65 23.46 -13.26
CA ARG A 110 -4.24 24.66 -12.52
C ARG A 110 -2.74 24.96 -12.58
N LYS A 111 -1.97 24.20 -13.38
CA LYS A 111 -0.52 24.30 -13.52
C LYS A 111 0.25 24.14 -12.20
N VAL A 112 -0.28 23.36 -11.27
CA VAL A 112 0.43 22.99 -10.05
C VAL A 112 1.36 21.82 -10.37
N PRO A 113 2.70 21.93 -10.14
CA PRO A 113 3.64 20.84 -10.30
C PRO A 113 3.23 19.60 -9.49
N ILE A 114 3.16 18.45 -10.17
CA ILE A 114 2.65 17.20 -9.59
C ILE A 114 3.78 16.20 -9.44
N PHE A 115 3.96 15.70 -8.22
CA PHE A 115 4.89 14.63 -7.85
C PHE A 115 4.10 13.37 -7.53
N HIS A 116 4.38 12.28 -8.26
CA HIS A 116 3.68 11.00 -8.09
C HIS A 116 4.63 9.94 -7.56
N MET A 117 4.44 9.51 -6.30
CA MET A 117 5.15 8.38 -5.71
C MET A 117 4.48 7.06 -6.07
N GLU A 118 5.25 5.98 -6.06
CA GLU A 118 4.83 4.65 -6.51
C GLU A 118 4.48 4.61 -8.01
N ALA A 119 5.10 5.48 -8.79
CA ALA A 119 4.91 5.59 -10.22
C ALA A 119 5.48 4.39 -10.98
N GLY A 120 4.87 4.05 -12.11
CA GLY A 120 5.38 3.05 -13.05
C GLY A 120 5.05 1.60 -12.69
N ASN A 121 4.30 1.33 -11.65
CA ASN A 121 3.82 -0.03 -11.37
C ASN A 121 2.88 -0.50 -12.48
N ARG A 122 3.03 -1.77 -12.90
CA ARG A 122 2.16 -2.43 -13.89
C ARG A 122 1.89 -3.86 -13.46
N CYS A 123 0.62 -4.28 -13.52
CA CYS A 123 0.26 -5.70 -13.38
C CYS A 123 -0.14 -6.33 -14.71
N PHE A 124 -0.31 -5.51 -15.77
CA PHE A 124 -0.75 -5.93 -17.11
C PHE A 124 -2.07 -6.70 -17.13
N ASP A 125 -2.91 -6.51 -16.10
CA ASP A 125 -4.21 -7.13 -15.95
C ASP A 125 -5.31 -6.05 -15.92
N GLN A 126 -6.08 -5.95 -17.00
CA GLN A 126 -7.15 -4.95 -17.13
C GLN A 126 -8.37 -5.22 -16.23
N ARG A 127 -8.42 -6.37 -15.55
CA ARG A 127 -9.45 -6.65 -14.53
C ARG A 127 -9.21 -5.88 -13.24
N VAL A 128 -7.98 -5.36 -13.04
CA VAL A 128 -7.59 -4.54 -11.89
C VAL A 128 -7.93 -3.09 -12.18
N PRO A 129 -8.92 -2.47 -11.49
CA PRO A 129 -9.34 -1.09 -11.77
C PRO A 129 -8.22 -0.06 -11.63
N GLU A 130 -7.31 -0.31 -10.71
CA GLU A 130 -6.15 0.53 -10.44
C GLU A 130 -5.18 0.62 -11.64
N GLU A 131 -5.19 -0.39 -12.55
CA GLU A 131 -4.35 -0.33 -13.76
C GLU A 131 -4.69 0.86 -14.65
N THR A 132 -5.96 1.27 -14.69
CA THR A 132 -6.39 2.49 -15.38
C THR A 132 -5.90 3.74 -14.68
N ASN A 133 -6.11 3.82 -13.36
CA ASN A 133 -5.73 5.00 -12.56
C ASN A 133 -4.23 5.27 -12.63
N ARG A 134 -3.39 4.22 -12.49
CA ARG A 134 -1.93 4.37 -12.51
C ARG A 134 -1.41 4.91 -13.84
N ARG A 135 -1.98 4.45 -14.97
CA ARG A 135 -1.64 4.99 -16.28
C ARG A 135 -2.03 6.46 -16.42
N ILE A 136 -3.21 6.83 -15.95
CA ILE A 136 -3.67 8.22 -15.97
C ILE A 136 -2.74 9.11 -15.15
N VAL A 137 -2.43 8.72 -13.92
CA VAL A 137 -1.62 9.57 -13.03
C VAL A 137 -0.17 9.65 -13.48
N ASP A 138 0.44 8.54 -13.93
CA ASP A 138 1.82 8.49 -14.43
C ASP A 138 2.02 9.46 -15.61
N HIS A 139 1.06 9.49 -16.56
CA HIS A 139 1.12 10.37 -17.73
C HIS A 139 0.65 11.80 -17.47
N THR A 140 -0.04 12.05 -16.34
CA THR A 140 -0.49 13.37 -15.91
C THR A 140 0.53 14.08 -15.03
N ALA A 141 1.19 13.35 -14.16
CA ALA A 141 2.20 13.88 -13.24
C ALA A 141 3.39 14.49 -13.99
N ASP A 142 4.01 15.49 -13.36
CA ASP A 142 5.19 16.15 -13.92
C ASP A 142 6.48 15.41 -13.54
N ILE A 143 6.54 14.90 -12.32
CA ILE A 143 7.67 14.13 -11.79
C ILE A 143 7.16 12.80 -11.25
N ASN A 144 7.65 11.72 -11.82
CA ASN A 144 7.33 10.35 -11.41
C ASN A 144 8.45 9.79 -10.54
N LEU A 145 8.09 9.39 -9.30
CA LEU A 145 8.99 8.84 -8.29
C LEU A 145 8.76 7.33 -8.21
N THR A 146 9.62 6.57 -8.88
CA THR A 146 9.49 5.11 -8.96
C THR A 146 10.17 4.42 -7.79
N TYR A 147 9.63 3.29 -7.36
CA TYR A 147 10.24 2.48 -6.31
C TYR A 147 11.39 1.63 -6.84
N SER A 148 11.22 1.04 -8.02
CA SER A 148 12.19 0.11 -8.61
C SER A 148 12.74 0.60 -9.95
N THR A 149 13.83 -0.01 -10.37
CA THR A 149 14.39 0.18 -11.72
C THR A 149 13.41 -0.31 -12.77
N ILE A 150 12.73 -1.43 -12.53
CA ILE A 150 11.76 -2.01 -13.47
C ILE A 150 10.58 -1.04 -13.68
N ALA A 151 10.04 -0.47 -12.62
CA ALA A 151 8.97 0.54 -12.74
C ALA A 151 9.43 1.78 -13.53
N ARG A 152 10.69 2.21 -13.31
CA ARG A 152 11.29 3.29 -14.09
C ARG A 152 11.38 2.93 -15.58
N ASP A 153 11.84 1.73 -15.88
CA ASP A 153 12.01 1.26 -17.25
C ASP A 153 10.67 1.14 -17.99
N TYR A 154 9.60 0.74 -17.30
CA TYR A 154 8.24 0.77 -17.87
C TYR A 154 7.83 2.18 -18.29
N LEU A 155 8.05 3.19 -17.45
CA LEU A 155 7.71 4.57 -17.79
C LEU A 155 8.54 5.12 -18.95
N LEU A 156 9.82 4.80 -19.00
CA LEU A 156 10.69 5.18 -20.12
C LEU A 156 10.25 4.50 -21.43
N ALA A 157 9.87 3.22 -21.37
CA ALA A 157 9.32 2.50 -22.51
C ALA A 157 7.97 3.05 -22.98
N GLU A 158 7.16 3.61 -22.08
CA GLU A 158 5.91 4.31 -22.39
C GLU A 158 6.15 5.74 -22.94
N GLY A 159 7.40 6.18 -23.05
CA GLY A 159 7.80 7.45 -23.67
C GLY A 159 7.85 8.64 -22.72
N LEU A 160 7.84 8.44 -21.40
CA LEU A 160 7.99 9.54 -20.47
C LEU A 160 9.43 10.09 -20.47
N PRO A 161 9.63 11.42 -20.33
CA PRO A 161 10.96 12.03 -20.32
C PRO A 161 11.82 11.54 -19.16
N ALA A 162 13.02 11.07 -19.45
CA ALA A 162 13.92 10.45 -18.48
C ALA A 162 14.36 11.37 -17.34
N ASP A 163 14.42 12.68 -17.58
CA ASP A 163 14.75 13.71 -16.58
C ASP A 163 13.68 13.93 -15.53
N ARG A 164 12.48 13.41 -15.77
CA ARG A 164 11.30 13.53 -14.90
C ARG A 164 10.84 12.20 -14.30
N VAL A 165 11.65 11.14 -14.49
CA VAL A 165 11.41 9.80 -13.87
C VAL A 165 12.59 9.48 -12.95
N ILE A 166 12.35 9.59 -11.64
CA ILE A 166 13.39 9.52 -10.61
C ILE A 166 13.14 8.32 -9.70
N LYS A 167 14.12 7.43 -9.58
CA LYS A 167 14.01 6.29 -8.66
C LYS A 167 14.33 6.71 -7.23
N THR A 168 13.37 6.58 -6.32
CA THR A 168 13.54 6.86 -4.89
C THR A 168 13.77 5.61 -4.05
N GLY A 169 13.29 4.46 -4.50
CA GLY A 169 13.09 3.28 -3.68
C GLY A 169 11.74 3.30 -2.95
N SER A 170 11.36 2.16 -2.38
CA SER A 170 10.14 2.06 -1.56
C SER A 170 10.32 2.75 -0.20
N PRO A 171 9.32 3.51 0.30
CA PRO A 171 9.39 4.11 1.63
C PRO A 171 9.20 3.10 2.77
N MET A 172 8.80 1.85 2.48
CA MET A 172 8.39 0.88 3.50
C MET A 172 9.54 0.49 4.44
N PHE A 173 10.79 0.48 3.98
CA PHE A 173 11.92 0.22 4.87
C PHE A 173 12.07 1.31 5.94
N GLU A 174 11.98 2.56 5.53
CA GLU A 174 12.04 3.71 6.45
C GLU A 174 10.86 3.69 7.43
N VAL A 175 9.65 3.42 6.92
CA VAL A 175 8.43 3.32 7.74
C VAL A 175 8.54 2.20 8.77
N LEU A 176 8.83 0.98 8.35
CA LEU A 176 8.94 -0.17 9.25
C LEU A 176 10.07 0.00 10.25
N SER A 177 11.23 0.51 9.82
CA SER A 177 12.36 0.76 10.73
C SER A 177 12.01 1.81 11.79
N TYR A 178 11.30 2.86 11.43
CA TYR A 178 10.90 3.90 12.38
C TYR A 178 9.92 3.39 13.44
N TYR A 179 8.95 2.57 13.04
CA TYR A 179 7.93 2.02 13.96
C TYR A 179 8.33 0.66 14.56
N MET A 180 9.52 0.12 14.27
CA MET A 180 9.94 -1.18 14.77
C MET A 180 9.88 -1.31 16.30
N PRO A 181 10.27 -0.29 17.09
CA PRO A 181 10.14 -0.37 18.56
C PRO A 181 8.69 -0.57 19.02
N GLN A 182 7.73 0.09 18.37
CA GLN A 182 6.29 -0.04 18.70
C GLN A 182 5.73 -1.37 18.20
N ILE A 183 6.19 -1.83 17.01
CA ILE A 183 5.84 -3.15 16.47
C ILE A 183 6.33 -4.23 17.44
N ASP A 184 7.60 -4.18 17.88
CA ASP A 184 8.17 -5.18 18.78
C ASP A 184 7.56 -5.12 20.18
N GLY A 185 7.12 -3.96 20.61
CA GLY A 185 6.44 -3.74 21.90
C GLY A 185 4.97 -4.16 21.95
N SER A 186 4.37 -4.62 20.83
CA SER A 186 2.98 -5.03 20.79
C SER A 186 2.73 -6.29 21.65
N ASP A 187 1.65 -6.25 22.43
CA ASP A 187 1.19 -7.37 23.26
C ASP A 187 0.19 -8.29 22.55
N VAL A 188 -0.02 -8.12 21.24
CA VAL A 188 -1.06 -8.82 20.47
C VAL A 188 -0.95 -10.34 20.55
N LEU A 189 0.25 -10.91 20.64
CA LEU A 189 0.42 -12.37 20.83
C LEU A 189 -0.19 -12.83 22.14
N ALA A 190 0.07 -12.10 23.23
CA ALA A 190 -0.48 -12.42 24.55
C ALA A 190 -2.00 -12.25 24.57
N ARG A 191 -2.52 -11.16 24.00
CA ARG A 191 -3.96 -10.89 23.89
C ARG A 191 -4.73 -11.97 23.11
N LEU A 192 -4.10 -12.56 22.10
CA LEU A 192 -4.70 -13.61 21.27
C LEU A 192 -4.30 -15.04 21.69
N GLY A 193 -3.49 -15.19 22.75
CA GLY A 193 -3.03 -16.50 23.23
C GLY A 193 -2.14 -17.24 22.24
N LEU A 194 -1.36 -16.53 21.44
CA LEU A 194 -0.52 -17.06 20.37
C LEU A 194 0.94 -17.23 20.81
N GLN A 195 1.61 -18.21 20.21
CA GLN A 195 3.03 -18.43 20.41
C GLN A 195 3.78 -18.18 19.11
N LYS A 196 4.94 -17.54 19.18
CA LYS A 196 5.81 -17.26 18.04
C LYS A 196 6.07 -18.52 17.19
N GLY A 197 5.88 -18.42 15.89
CA GLY A 197 6.08 -19.51 14.93
C GLY A 197 5.01 -20.61 14.96
N GLN A 198 3.96 -20.48 15.81
CA GLN A 198 2.92 -21.49 15.98
C GLN A 198 1.52 -20.99 15.55
N PHE A 199 1.46 -20.12 14.56
CA PHE A 199 0.21 -19.65 13.96
C PHE A 199 0.45 -19.14 12.54
N PHE A 200 -0.63 -19.05 11.78
CA PHE A 200 -0.66 -18.43 10.46
C PHE A 200 -1.37 -17.08 10.53
N VAL A 201 -0.95 -16.14 9.70
CA VAL A 201 -1.65 -14.87 9.48
C VAL A 201 -2.18 -14.84 8.07
N VAL A 202 -3.43 -14.44 7.90
CA VAL A 202 -4.10 -14.34 6.59
C VAL A 202 -4.69 -12.96 6.42
N SER A 203 -4.45 -12.35 5.26
CA SER A 203 -5.10 -11.11 4.82
C SER A 203 -5.58 -11.27 3.38
N ALA A 204 -6.89 -11.40 3.22
CA ALA A 204 -7.54 -11.52 1.92
C ALA A 204 -8.69 -10.51 1.83
N HIS A 205 -8.52 -9.51 0.97
CA HIS A 205 -9.47 -8.39 0.85
C HIS A 205 -9.63 -7.87 -0.58
N ARG A 206 -8.83 -8.36 -1.53
CA ARG A 206 -8.93 -7.97 -2.94
C ARG A 206 -10.25 -8.43 -3.54
N GLU A 207 -10.84 -7.58 -4.37
CA GLU A 207 -12.15 -7.83 -4.99
C GLU A 207 -12.15 -9.13 -5.81
N GLU A 208 -11.08 -9.40 -6.54
CA GLU A 208 -10.94 -10.63 -7.31
C GLU A 208 -11.03 -11.91 -6.47
N ASN A 209 -10.63 -11.85 -5.19
CA ASN A 209 -10.64 -12.99 -4.26
C ASN A 209 -11.93 -13.10 -3.45
N VAL A 210 -12.51 -11.97 -3.03
CA VAL A 210 -13.63 -11.95 -2.06
C VAL A 210 -14.99 -11.64 -2.67
N ASP A 211 -15.04 -11.02 -3.87
CA ASP A 211 -16.31 -10.64 -4.52
C ASP A 211 -16.91 -11.78 -5.32
N SER A 212 -16.09 -12.70 -5.81
CA SER A 212 -16.55 -13.91 -6.49
C SER A 212 -16.93 -15.00 -5.47
N PRO A 213 -18.17 -15.48 -5.44
CA PRO A 213 -18.58 -16.61 -4.57
C PRO A 213 -17.68 -17.83 -4.73
N LYS A 214 -17.26 -18.14 -5.96
CA LYS A 214 -16.37 -19.26 -6.27
C LYS A 214 -14.98 -19.07 -5.68
N GLN A 215 -14.40 -17.87 -5.76
CA GLN A 215 -13.07 -17.60 -5.23
C GLN A 215 -13.08 -17.53 -3.70
N LEU A 216 -14.14 -16.99 -3.10
CA LEU A 216 -14.30 -16.96 -1.65
C LEU A 216 -14.46 -18.37 -1.06
N ALA A 217 -15.23 -19.25 -1.74
CA ALA A 217 -15.33 -20.66 -1.34
C ALA A 217 -13.98 -21.40 -1.44
N LYS A 218 -13.21 -21.14 -2.51
CA LYS A 218 -11.88 -21.70 -2.69
C LYS A 218 -10.89 -21.20 -1.63
N LEU A 219 -10.97 -19.92 -1.25
CA LEU A 219 -10.21 -19.38 -0.12
C LEU A 219 -10.55 -20.12 1.17
N ALA A 220 -11.84 -20.29 1.49
CA ALA A 220 -12.28 -21.01 2.69
C ALA A 220 -11.79 -22.47 2.71
N GLU A 221 -11.88 -23.19 1.60
CA GLU A 221 -11.34 -24.56 1.44
C GLU A 221 -9.85 -24.60 1.72
N THR A 222 -9.09 -23.67 1.16
CA THR A 222 -7.63 -23.60 1.35
C THR A 222 -7.27 -23.32 2.81
N LEU A 223 -7.94 -22.36 3.45
CA LEU A 223 -7.69 -22.06 4.86
C LEU A 223 -8.07 -23.23 5.78
N ASN A 224 -9.20 -23.89 5.52
CA ASN A 224 -9.61 -25.10 6.26
C ASN A 224 -8.56 -26.22 6.12
N THR A 225 -8.03 -26.44 4.92
CA THR A 225 -7.00 -27.44 4.68
C THR A 225 -5.71 -27.13 5.44
N VAL A 226 -5.28 -25.86 5.42
CA VAL A 226 -4.09 -25.42 6.17
C VAL A 226 -4.31 -25.63 7.69
N ALA A 227 -5.46 -25.19 8.21
CA ALA A 227 -5.79 -25.33 9.62
C ALA A 227 -5.84 -26.80 10.07
N GLN A 228 -6.43 -27.68 9.26
CA GLN A 228 -6.52 -29.11 9.52
C GLN A 228 -5.14 -29.79 9.46
N HIS A 229 -4.32 -29.46 8.45
CA HIS A 229 -3.02 -30.11 8.24
C HIS A 229 -2.02 -29.76 9.35
N TYR A 230 -1.92 -28.48 9.69
CA TYR A 230 -0.95 -28.00 10.68
C TYR A 230 -1.45 -28.06 12.12
N ASN A 231 -2.76 -28.14 12.32
CA ASN A 231 -3.42 -28.06 13.63
C ASN A 231 -2.97 -26.83 14.45
N LEU A 232 -2.76 -25.72 13.80
CA LEU A 232 -2.33 -24.43 14.37
C LEU A 232 -3.40 -23.36 14.19
N PRO A 233 -3.42 -22.30 15.04
CA PRO A 233 -4.29 -21.15 14.83
C PRO A 233 -4.02 -20.48 13.47
N VAL A 234 -5.09 -20.08 12.78
CA VAL A 234 -5.07 -19.30 11.54
C VAL A 234 -5.81 -18.00 11.81
N ILE A 235 -5.08 -16.91 11.90
CA ILE A 235 -5.60 -15.58 12.23
C ILE A 235 -5.90 -14.83 10.94
N VAL A 236 -7.17 -14.59 10.66
CA VAL A 236 -7.64 -13.94 9.44
C VAL A 236 -8.06 -12.50 9.75
N SER A 237 -7.34 -11.53 9.21
CA SER A 237 -7.76 -10.12 9.24
C SER A 237 -8.90 -9.93 8.25
N THR A 238 -10.11 -9.73 8.75
CA THR A 238 -11.33 -9.76 7.96
C THR A 238 -12.02 -8.41 7.95
N HIS A 239 -12.06 -7.78 6.77
CA HIS A 239 -12.85 -6.56 6.57
C HIS A 239 -14.35 -6.83 6.76
N PRO A 240 -15.16 -5.90 7.29
CA PRO A 240 -16.61 -6.10 7.47
C PRO A 240 -17.33 -6.60 6.20
N ARG A 241 -16.98 -6.06 5.03
CA ARG A 241 -17.52 -6.50 3.74
C ARG A 241 -17.25 -7.99 3.47
N THR A 242 -16.05 -8.46 3.73
CA THR A 242 -15.67 -9.88 3.55
C THR A 242 -16.42 -10.76 4.53
N ARG A 243 -16.56 -10.33 5.79
CA ARG A 243 -17.32 -11.05 6.81
C ARG A 243 -18.78 -11.23 6.40
N ASN A 244 -19.45 -10.17 5.98
CA ASN A 244 -20.83 -10.23 5.50
C ASN A 244 -21.01 -11.22 4.33
N ARG A 245 -20.04 -11.33 3.44
CA ARG A 245 -20.07 -12.29 2.33
C ARG A 245 -19.86 -13.73 2.76
N ILE A 246 -18.96 -13.96 3.71
CA ILE A 246 -18.73 -15.27 4.33
C ILE A 246 -20.04 -15.75 4.95
N GLU A 247 -20.70 -14.92 5.75
CA GLU A 247 -21.97 -15.21 6.39
C GLU A 247 -23.11 -15.46 5.37
N ALA A 248 -23.20 -14.62 4.34
CA ALA A 248 -24.22 -14.75 3.30
C ALA A 248 -24.08 -16.04 2.48
N GLN A 249 -22.86 -16.59 2.34
CA GLN A 249 -22.61 -17.86 1.66
C GLN A 249 -22.68 -19.08 2.59
N GLY A 250 -22.85 -18.88 3.88
CA GLY A 250 -22.87 -19.97 4.88
C GLY A 250 -21.57 -20.78 4.91
N LEU A 251 -20.41 -20.13 4.67
CA LEU A 251 -19.13 -20.82 4.68
C LEU A 251 -18.72 -21.19 6.10
N GLU A 252 -18.38 -22.49 6.28
CA GLU A 252 -17.92 -23.01 7.55
C GLU A 252 -16.39 -23.03 7.62
N PHE A 253 -15.85 -22.68 8.78
CA PHE A 253 -14.41 -22.64 9.03
C PHE A 253 -14.02 -23.63 10.13
N HIS A 254 -12.82 -24.18 9.98
CA HIS A 254 -12.20 -25.03 11.01
C HIS A 254 -12.10 -24.28 12.33
N PRO A 255 -12.28 -24.93 13.52
CA PRO A 255 -12.23 -24.29 14.83
C PRO A 255 -10.96 -23.47 15.12
N ASN A 256 -9.85 -23.82 14.51
CA ASN A 256 -8.58 -23.09 14.63
C ASN A 256 -8.54 -21.79 13.81
N ILE A 257 -9.53 -21.50 12.97
CA ILE A 257 -9.59 -20.27 12.17
C ILE A 257 -10.34 -19.19 12.95
N GLN A 258 -9.67 -18.07 13.18
CA GLN A 258 -10.21 -16.92 13.88
C GLN A 258 -10.35 -15.73 12.91
N LEU A 259 -11.60 -15.34 12.64
CA LEU A 259 -11.91 -14.17 11.82
C LEU A 259 -11.90 -12.91 12.72
N LEU A 260 -10.83 -12.13 12.67
CA LEU A 260 -10.67 -10.91 13.45
C LEU A 260 -11.08 -9.66 12.66
N LYS A 261 -11.51 -8.62 13.37
CA LYS A 261 -11.58 -7.27 12.79
C LYS A 261 -10.18 -6.82 12.38
N PRO A 262 -10.05 -5.90 11.39
CA PRO A 262 -8.75 -5.35 11.03
C PRO A 262 -8.03 -4.79 12.26
N LEU A 263 -6.76 -5.15 12.37
CA LEU A 263 -5.88 -4.71 13.46
C LEU A 263 -5.18 -3.40 13.07
N GLY A 264 -4.68 -2.67 14.06
CA GLY A 264 -3.80 -1.53 13.86
C GLY A 264 -2.46 -1.91 13.22
N PHE A 265 -1.70 -0.90 12.79
CA PHE A 265 -0.45 -1.10 12.05
C PHE A 265 0.59 -1.89 12.87
N HIS A 266 0.78 -1.53 14.13
CA HIS A 266 1.79 -2.17 14.99
C HIS A 266 1.44 -3.62 15.29
N ASP A 267 0.21 -3.89 15.68
CA ASP A 267 -0.27 -5.24 15.99
C ASP A 267 -0.20 -6.17 14.78
N TYR A 268 -0.64 -5.68 13.63
CA TYR A 268 -0.63 -6.50 12.41
C TYR A 268 0.80 -6.86 11.98
N ASN A 269 1.72 -5.90 11.98
CA ASN A 269 3.12 -6.16 11.64
C ASN A 269 3.81 -7.07 12.69
N HIS A 270 3.44 -6.95 13.97
CA HIS A 270 3.93 -7.85 15.00
C HIS A 270 3.46 -9.30 14.77
N LEU A 271 2.20 -9.49 14.38
CA LEU A 271 1.70 -10.83 13.99
C LEU A 271 2.45 -11.38 12.78
N GLN A 272 2.61 -10.60 11.71
CA GLN A 272 3.33 -11.03 10.50
C GLN A 272 4.77 -11.49 10.83
N LYS A 273 5.50 -10.69 11.61
CA LYS A 273 6.89 -10.94 12.01
C LYS A 273 7.06 -12.23 12.82
N ASN A 274 6.02 -12.62 13.56
CA ASN A 274 6.06 -13.77 14.46
C ASN A 274 5.25 -14.98 13.97
N ALA A 275 4.59 -14.89 12.82
CA ALA A 275 3.84 -15.99 12.23
C ALA A 275 4.75 -17.13 11.73
N LYS A 276 4.22 -18.34 11.64
CA LYS A 276 4.86 -19.45 10.91
C LYS A 276 4.95 -19.09 9.43
N VAL A 277 3.84 -18.68 8.82
CA VAL A 277 3.76 -18.16 7.46
C VAL A 277 2.62 -17.13 7.38
N VAL A 278 2.81 -16.12 6.54
CA VAL A 278 1.78 -15.14 6.20
C VAL A 278 1.22 -15.44 4.81
N LEU A 279 -0.09 -15.55 4.68
CA LEU A 279 -0.80 -15.68 3.40
C LEU A 279 -1.52 -14.37 3.11
N SER A 280 -1.20 -13.69 2.02
CA SER A 280 -1.79 -12.36 1.75
C SER A 280 -2.04 -12.12 0.26
N ASP A 281 -3.09 -11.37 -0.05
CA ASP A 281 -3.33 -10.82 -1.39
C ASP A 281 -2.96 -9.32 -1.50
N SER A 282 -2.37 -8.76 -0.43
CA SER A 282 -1.90 -7.39 -0.41
C SER A 282 -0.66 -7.20 -1.30
N GLY A 283 -0.59 -6.06 -2.00
CA GLY A 283 0.63 -5.69 -2.74
C GLY A 283 1.83 -5.41 -1.84
N THR A 284 1.62 -5.08 -0.54
CA THR A 284 2.70 -4.78 0.41
C THR A 284 3.42 -6.02 0.93
N ILE A 285 2.84 -7.22 0.79
CA ILE A 285 3.44 -8.43 1.36
C ILE A 285 4.86 -8.70 0.85
N ASN A 286 5.15 -8.37 -0.41
CA ASN A 286 6.49 -8.49 -0.97
C ASN A 286 7.50 -7.58 -0.26
N GLU A 287 7.09 -6.36 0.07
CA GLU A 287 7.92 -5.39 0.78
C GLU A 287 8.09 -5.81 2.24
N GLU A 288 7.00 -6.06 2.94
CA GLU A 288 6.97 -6.42 4.36
C GLU A 288 7.76 -7.70 4.64
N SER A 289 7.52 -8.76 3.86
CA SER A 289 8.25 -10.03 3.99
C SER A 289 9.75 -9.85 3.69
N SER A 290 10.09 -9.16 2.62
CA SER A 290 11.49 -8.91 2.27
C SER A 290 12.22 -8.07 3.33
N ILE A 291 11.58 -7.05 3.89
CA ILE A 291 12.18 -6.15 4.90
C ILE A 291 12.32 -6.86 6.24
N MET A 292 11.23 -7.42 6.77
CA MET A 292 11.19 -8.03 8.11
C MET A 292 11.62 -9.49 8.13
N ASN A 293 11.88 -10.08 6.97
CA ASN A 293 12.36 -11.46 6.80
C ASN A 293 11.48 -12.52 7.48
N PHE A 294 10.21 -12.55 7.12
CA PHE A 294 9.29 -13.61 7.51
C PHE A 294 8.77 -14.38 6.29
N PRO A 295 8.47 -15.69 6.40
CA PRO A 295 7.94 -16.49 5.30
C PRO A 295 6.54 -16.00 4.88
N ALA A 296 6.33 -15.83 3.58
CA ALA A 296 5.04 -15.37 3.06
C ALA A 296 4.68 -16.00 1.72
N LEU A 297 3.37 -16.09 1.46
CA LEU A 297 2.77 -16.47 0.18
C LEU A 297 1.84 -15.38 -0.31
N ASN A 298 1.92 -15.08 -1.60
CA ASN A 298 1.00 -14.19 -2.27
C ASN A 298 -0.15 -14.99 -2.91
N MET A 299 -1.38 -14.78 -2.41
CA MET A 299 -2.60 -15.45 -2.85
C MET A 299 -3.25 -14.80 -4.08
N ARG A 300 -2.45 -14.25 -5.00
CA ARG A 300 -2.90 -13.64 -6.24
C ARG A 300 -2.43 -14.43 -7.46
N GLU A 301 -3.08 -14.18 -8.60
CA GLU A 301 -2.69 -14.70 -9.91
C GLU A 301 -1.90 -13.67 -10.74
N ALA A 302 -1.87 -12.41 -10.29
CA ALA A 302 -1.09 -11.32 -10.88
C ALA A 302 -0.51 -10.44 -9.75
N HIS A 303 0.62 -9.78 -10.01
CA HIS A 303 1.25 -8.89 -9.05
C HIS A 303 1.82 -7.63 -9.70
N GLU A 304 2.02 -6.60 -8.91
CA GLU A 304 2.49 -5.27 -9.33
C GLU A 304 3.95 -5.00 -8.90
N ARG A 305 4.64 -6.00 -8.35
CA ARG A 305 5.96 -5.89 -7.72
C ARG A 305 6.96 -6.85 -8.35
N PRO A 306 7.32 -6.65 -9.64
CA PRO A 306 8.23 -7.56 -10.33
C PRO A 306 9.62 -7.64 -9.67
N GLU A 307 10.10 -6.57 -9.05
CA GLU A 307 11.35 -6.54 -8.29
C GLU A 307 11.38 -7.53 -7.13
N GLY A 308 10.23 -7.78 -6.51
CA GLY A 308 10.08 -8.83 -5.48
C GLY A 308 10.23 -10.24 -6.04
N MET A 309 9.81 -10.44 -7.29
CA MET A 309 9.94 -11.73 -7.99
C MET A 309 11.35 -11.97 -8.50
N GLU A 310 12.12 -10.94 -8.84
CA GLU A 310 13.54 -11.11 -9.21
C GLU A 310 14.38 -11.68 -8.05
N GLU A 311 14.03 -11.37 -6.80
CA GLU A 311 14.65 -11.97 -5.61
C GLU A 311 13.86 -13.19 -5.09
N ALA A 312 12.73 -13.57 -5.72
CA ALA A 312 11.83 -14.63 -5.28
C ALA A 312 11.40 -14.53 -3.80
N SER A 313 11.30 -13.29 -3.30
CA SER A 313 11.06 -13.01 -1.87
C SER A 313 9.73 -13.58 -1.36
N VAL A 314 8.72 -13.67 -2.23
CA VAL A 314 7.40 -14.24 -1.94
C VAL A 314 6.93 -15.08 -3.13
N MET A 315 6.45 -16.28 -2.88
CA MET A 315 5.86 -17.12 -3.93
C MET A 315 4.42 -16.70 -4.23
N MET A 316 4.09 -16.48 -5.49
CA MET A 316 2.74 -16.24 -5.97
C MET A 316 2.04 -17.58 -6.26
N VAL A 317 1.02 -17.92 -5.49
CA VAL A 317 0.41 -19.28 -5.46
C VAL A 317 -1.07 -19.30 -5.82
N GLY A 318 -1.74 -18.13 -5.89
CA GLY A 318 -3.20 -18.07 -6.03
C GLY A 318 -3.92 -18.66 -4.82
N LEU A 319 -5.17 -19.10 -5.04
CA LEU A 319 -6.03 -19.66 -3.98
C LEU A 319 -6.14 -21.19 -4.02
N GLY A 320 -5.37 -21.89 -4.86
CA GLY A 320 -5.48 -23.34 -5.01
C GLY A 320 -4.82 -24.12 -3.87
N VAL A 321 -5.58 -25.02 -3.21
CA VAL A 321 -5.13 -25.84 -2.09
C VAL A 321 -3.79 -26.53 -2.40
N GLU A 322 -3.71 -27.26 -3.51
CA GLU A 322 -2.51 -28.02 -3.87
C GLU A 322 -1.26 -27.15 -3.94
N ARG A 323 -1.34 -26.01 -4.64
CA ARG A 323 -0.20 -25.11 -4.83
C ARG A 323 0.19 -24.43 -3.52
N VAL A 324 -0.79 -24.01 -2.71
CA VAL A 324 -0.54 -23.42 -1.39
C VAL A 324 0.17 -24.44 -0.48
N MET A 325 -0.31 -25.68 -0.42
CA MET A 325 0.31 -26.72 0.42
C MET A 325 1.74 -27.06 -0.03
N GLN A 326 2.00 -27.17 -1.33
CA GLN A 326 3.35 -27.39 -1.86
C GLN A 326 4.29 -26.21 -1.50
N ALA A 327 3.81 -24.99 -1.60
CA ALA A 327 4.60 -23.81 -1.25
C ALA A 327 4.87 -23.74 0.26
N LEU A 328 3.91 -24.09 1.11
CA LEU A 328 4.11 -24.17 2.55
C LEU A 328 5.22 -25.16 2.93
N GLN A 329 5.29 -26.33 2.27
CA GLN A 329 6.37 -27.29 2.48
C GLN A 329 7.76 -26.71 2.15
N ILE A 330 7.87 -25.88 1.10
CA ILE A 330 9.12 -25.18 0.77
C ILE A 330 9.50 -24.20 1.88
N LEU A 331 8.51 -23.46 2.43
CA LEU A 331 8.74 -22.47 3.46
C LEU A 331 9.08 -23.06 4.85
N GLU A 332 8.77 -24.33 5.11
CA GLU A 332 9.10 -24.99 6.38
C GLU A 332 10.62 -24.97 6.69
N LEU A 333 11.45 -24.96 5.65
CA LEU A 333 12.91 -24.93 5.77
C LEU A 333 13.48 -23.52 5.62
N GLN A 334 12.65 -22.51 5.43
CA GLN A 334 13.10 -21.12 5.25
C GLN A 334 13.41 -20.50 6.62
N PRO A 335 14.66 -20.04 6.84
CA PRO A 335 15.00 -19.26 8.02
C PRO A 335 14.27 -17.91 8.02
N SER A 336 14.09 -17.33 9.20
CA SER A 336 13.42 -16.05 9.40
C SER A 336 14.13 -15.18 10.43
N GLY A 337 13.75 -13.91 10.51
CA GLY A 337 14.36 -12.94 11.43
C GLY A 337 15.79 -12.60 11.02
N ASN A 338 16.78 -12.92 11.84
CA ASN A 338 18.17 -12.55 11.60
C ASN A 338 18.89 -13.38 10.53
N GLU A 339 18.39 -14.59 10.26
CA GLU A 339 18.96 -15.47 9.24
C GLU A 339 18.13 -15.35 7.96
N ARG A 340 18.78 -15.10 6.82
CA ARG A 340 18.13 -14.94 5.52
C ARG A 340 18.56 -16.05 4.56
N LEU A 341 17.57 -16.69 3.94
CA LEU A 341 17.79 -17.55 2.79
C LEU A 341 17.95 -16.71 1.51
N LEU A 342 17.07 -15.71 1.35
CA LEU A 342 17.01 -14.84 0.18
C LEU A 342 17.48 -13.44 0.54
N ARG A 343 18.13 -12.78 -0.41
CA ARG A 343 18.57 -11.39 -0.25
C ARG A 343 17.36 -10.47 -0.08
N GLN A 344 17.50 -9.43 0.73
CA GLN A 344 16.52 -8.35 0.75
C GLN A 344 16.49 -7.66 -0.62
N VAL A 345 15.28 -7.44 -1.15
CA VAL A 345 15.09 -6.70 -2.40
C VAL A 345 15.75 -5.32 -2.26
N TYR A 346 16.65 -5.00 -3.19
CA TYR A 346 17.46 -3.78 -3.11
C TYR A 346 16.59 -2.52 -3.04
N ASP A 347 15.54 -2.47 -3.85
CA ASP A 347 14.64 -1.32 -3.94
C ASP A 347 13.76 -1.14 -2.67
N TYR A 348 13.75 -2.13 -1.77
CA TYR A 348 13.08 -2.11 -0.47
C TYR A 348 14.05 -1.88 0.70
N SER A 349 15.26 -1.39 0.47
CA SER A 349 16.28 -1.18 1.50
C SER A 349 16.61 0.29 1.76
N MET A 350 15.83 1.23 1.22
CA MET A 350 16.14 2.67 1.29
C MET A 350 15.70 3.27 2.63
N PRO A 351 16.64 3.78 3.46
CA PRO A 351 16.33 4.24 4.81
C PRO A 351 15.87 5.71 4.87
N ASN A 352 15.85 6.44 3.77
CA ASN A 352 15.73 7.90 3.75
C ASN A 352 14.89 8.42 2.56
N VAL A 353 13.86 7.69 2.19
CA VAL A 353 12.97 8.07 1.07
C VAL A 353 12.27 9.39 1.35
N SER A 354 11.89 9.65 2.61
CA SER A 354 11.24 10.90 3.00
C SER A 354 12.13 12.13 2.72
N ASP A 355 13.41 12.05 3.07
CA ASP A 355 14.37 13.13 2.78
C ASP A 355 14.61 13.32 1.28
N LYS A 356 14.67 12.22 0.51
CA LYS A 356 14.78 12.30 -0.96
C LYS A 356 13.57 13.01 -1.57
N VAL A 357 12.36 12.63 -1.18
CA VAL A 357 11.10 13.19 -1.74
C VAL A 357 11.02 14.69 -1.47
N VAL A 358 11.28 15.14 -0.25
CA VAL A 358 11.28 16.58 0.08
C VAL A 358 12.29 17.34 -0.77
N ARG A 359 13.52 16.82 -0.90
CA ARG A 359 14.57 17.47 -1.74
C ARG A 359 14.20 17.49 -3.21
N ILE A 360 13.57 16.44 -3.74
CA ILE A 360 13.11 16.40 -5.13
C ILE A 360 12.00 17.42 -5.34
N ILE A 361 11.03 17.53 -4.43
CA ILE A 361 9.95 18.53 -4.52
C ILE A 361 10.56 19.96 -4.59
N HIS A 362 11.48 20.27 -3.67
CA HIS A 362 12.16 21.57 -3.68
C HIS A 362 12.97 21.83 -4.96
N SER A 363 13.65 20.80 -5.49
CA SER A 363 14.49 20.95 -6.68
C SER A 363 13.68 21.10 -7.96
N TYR A 364 12.55 20.40 -8.05
CA TYR A 364 11.83 20.25 -9.31
C TYR A 364 10.58 21.12 -9.43
N THR A 365 10.10 21.78 -8.37
CA THR A 365 8.92 22.66 -8.45
C THR A 365 9.14 23.78 -9.49
N ASP A 366 10.22 24.53 -9.39
CA ASP A 366 10.53 25.59 -10.35
C ASP A 366 11.04 25.03 -11.69
N TYR A 367 11.70 23.86 -11.69
CA TYR A 367 12.08 23.18 -12.91
C TYR A 367 10.85 22.86 -13.77
N VAL A 368 9.78 22.31 -13.17
CA VAL A 368 8.52 22.02 -13.87
C VAL A 368 7.90 23.30 -14.44
N LYS A 369 7.84 24.38 -13.66
CA LYS A 369 7.32 25.66 -14.14
C LYS A 369 8.07 26.13 -15.40
N ARG A 370 9.40 26.12 -15.37
CA ARG A 370 10.22 26.54 -16.54
C ARG A 370 10.12 25.57 -17.73
N VAL A 371 10.27 24.27 -17.48
CA VAL A 371 10.43 23.28 -18.58
C VAL A 371 9.08 22.87 -19.16
N VAL A 372 8.07 22.62 -18.30
CA VAL A 372 6.76 22.14 -18.73
C VAL A 372 5.84 23.32 -19.11
N TRP A 373 5.74 24.32 -18.22
CA TRP A 373 4.80 25.42 -18.39
C TRP A 373 5.37 26.65 -19.09
N LYS A 374 6.71 26.66 -19.35
CA LYS A 374 7.40 27.81 -20.00
C LYS A 374 7.18 29.14 -19.24
N GLU A 375 7.08 29.07 -17.93
CA GLU A 375 6.99 30.23 -17.04
C GLU A 375 8.42 30.71 -16.70
N TYR A 376 8.69 32.00 -16.94
CA TYR A 376 10.01 32.62 -16.74
C TYR A 376 9.92 33.77 -15.73
#